data_fe0dd81f58590c97c9059a7f69ee2f54
#
_entry.id   fe0dd81f58590c97c9059a7f69ee2f54
#
_cell.length_a   1.000
_cell.length_b   1.000
_cell.length_c   1.000
_cell.angle_alpha   90.00
_cell.angle_beta   90.00
_cell.angle_gamma   90.00
#
_symmetry.space_group_name_H-M   'P 1'
#
loop_
_entity.id
_entity.type
_entity.pdbx_description
1 polymer ?
#
loop_
_entity_poly.entity_id
_entity_poly.type
_entity_poly.pdbx_seq_one_letter_code
_entity_poly.pdbx_strand_id
1 'polypeptide(L)'
;CSLIHGYSLGFKFTFEADYLDDKNWVYDFGNCKWIKKYLEDNFDHTLAVDMNDPQMEDFKQLEGKGLAKVVEMSGVGCEKFAEHVFNYVAPQITNETAKRVRLASVEVFEHGSNSAVYLNTENV
;
A
#
# COMPACT_ATOMS: atom_id res chain seq x y z
N CYS A 1 20.22 0.13 7.02
CA CYS A 1 20.85 1.33 6.47
C CYS A 1 20.44 2.55 7.29
N SER A 2 21.43 3.32 7.76
CA SER A 2 21.16 4.48 8.62
C SER A 2 21.00 5.79 7.86
N LEU A 3 21.29 5.80 6.57
CA LEU A 3 21.18 7.00 5.76
C LEU A 3 19.83 7.08 5.07
N ILE A 4 19.32 8.30 4.93
CA ILE A 4 18.11 8.53 4.15
C ILE A 4 18.41 8.28 2.69
N HIS A 5 17.61 7.43 2.07
CA HIS A 5 17.69 7.17 0.63
C HIS A 5 16.32 6.73 0.14
N GLY A 6 16.09 6.84 -1.15
CA GLY A 6 14.81 6.53 -1.72
C GLY A 6 14.85 5.31 -2.62
N TYR A 7 13.70 4.67 -2.77
CA TYR A 7 13.49 3.62 -3.75
C TYR A 7 12.25 3.90 -4.57
N SER A 8 12.21 3.31 -5.75
CA SER A 8 10.94 3.15 -6.45
C SER A 8 10.24 1.92 -5.91
N LEU A 9 9.03 2.12 -5.38
CA LEU A 9 8.20 1.01 -4.93
C LEU A 9 7.20 0.63 -6.01
N GLY A 10 7.03 -0.66 -6.21
CA GLY A 10 5.95 -1.20 -7.04
C GLY A 10 4.94 -1.92 -6.18
N PHE A 11 3.69 -1.90 -6.62
CA PHE A 11 2.58 -2.54 -5.90
C PHE A 11 1.83 -3.43 -6.87
N LYS A 12 1.61 -4.67 -6.45
CA LYS A 12 0.82 -5.63 -7.24
C LYS A 12 -0.35 -6.11 -6.41
N PHE A 13 -1.55 -5.95 -6.94
CA PHE A 13 -2.78 -6.38 -6.30
C PHE A 13 -3.33 -7.58 -7.03
N THR A 14 -3.72 -8.61 -6.28
CA THR A 14 -4.38 -9.79 -6.83
C THR A 14 -5.79 -9.84 -6.28
N PHE A 15 -6.76 -9.84 -7.20
CA PHE A 15 -8.17 -9.92 -6.86
C PHE A 15 -8.70 -11.29 -7.22
N GLU A 16 -9.66 -11.80 -6.44
CA GLU A 16 -10.34 -13.03 -6.75
C GLU A 16 -11.84 -12.91 -6.51
N ALA A 17 -12.60 -13.73 -7.20
CA ALA A 17 -14.04 -13.76 -7.08
C ALA A 17 -14.53 -15.19 -7.32
N ASP A 18 -15.67 -15.54 -6.71
CA ASP A 18 -16.26 -16.87 -6.90
C ASP A 18 -16.92 -17.00 -8.26
N TYR A 19 -17.37 -15.90 -8.85
CA TYR A 19 -17.95 -15.86 -10.19
C TYR A 19 -17.66 -14.51 -10.84
N LEU A 20 -17.65 -14.49 -12.16
CA LEU A 20 -17.38 -13.29 -12.94
C LEU A 20 -18.64 -12.41 -13.04
N ASP A 21 -18.43 -11.14 -13.36
CA ASP A 21 -19.53 -10.23 -13.61
C ASP A 21 -20.14 -10.45 -15.01
N ASP A 22 -21.09 -9.61 -15.41
CA ASP A 22 -21.77 -9.70 -16.70
C ASP A 22 -20.85 -9.45 -17.90
N LYS A 23 -19.67 -8.87 -17.66
CA LYS A 23 -18.65 -8.66 -18.68
C LYS A 23 -17.56 -9.72 -18.67
N ASN A 24 -17.73 -10.77 -17.84
CA ASN A 24 -16.75 -11.83 -17.63
C ASN A 24 -15.45 -11.34 -16.98
N TRP A 25 -15.56 -10.33 -16.12
CA TRP A 25 -14.43 -9.79 -15.37
C TRP A 25 -14.50 -10.21 -13.90
N VAL A 26 -13.32 -10.39 -13.30
CA VAL A 26 -13.22 -10.51 -11.84
C VAL A 26 -13.54 -9.16 -11.21
N TYR A 27 -12.90 -8.09 -11.69
CA TYR A 27 -13.05 -6.75 -11.14
C TYR A 27 -12.79 -5.72 -12.24
N ASP A 28 -13.59 -4.67 -12.26
CA ASP A 28 -13.42 -3.58 -13.22
C ASP A 28 -12.28 -2.67 -12.74
N PHE A 29 -11.14 -2.74 -13.40
CA PHE A 29 -9.98 -1.93 -13.02
C PHE A 29 -10.20 -0.44 -13.22
N GLY A 30 -11.21 -0.03 -13.98
CA GLY A 30 -11.62 1.36 -14.05
C GLY A 30 -12.06 1.93 -12.70
N ASN A 31 -12.44 1.06 -11.76
CA ASN A 31 -12.84 1.46 -10.41
C ASN A 31 -11.65 1.58 -9.44
N CYS A 32 -10.41 1.39 -9.92
CA CYS A 32 -9.22 1.39 -9.05
C CYS A 32 -8.58 2.77 -8.88
N LYS A 33 -9.19 3.84 -9.36
CA LYS A 33 -8.59 5.19 -9.26
C LYS A 33 -8.32 5.62 -7.82
N TRP A 34 -9.19 5.24 -6.91
CA TRP A 34 -9.00 5.58 -5.49
C TRP A 34 -7.81 4.85 -4.87
N ILE A 35 -7.50 3.65 -5.36
CA ILE A 35 -6.30 2.91 -4.92
C ILE A 35 -5.05 3.66 -5.35
N LYS A 36 -5.02 4.10 -6.61
CA LYS A 36 -3.89 4.87 -7.14
C LYS A 36 -3.68 6.15 -6.34
N LYS A 37 -4.77 6.87 -6.05
CA LYS A 37 -4.68 8.09 -5.24
C LYS A 37 -4.15 7.80 -3.84
N TYR A 38 -4.62 6.75 -3.20
CA TYR A 38 -4.11 6.34 -1.89
C TYR A 38 -2.61 6.08 -1.92
N LEU A 39 -2.13 5.36 -2.94
CA LEU A 39 -0.71 5.07 -3.09
C LEU A 39 0.10 6.34 -3.34
N GLU A 40 -0.40 7.24 -4.17
CA GLU A 40 0.26 8.51 -4.43
C GLU A 40 0.36 9.36 -3.16
N ASP A 41 -0.73 9.43 -2.39
CA ASP A 41 -0.77 10.26 -1.18
C ASP A 41 0.19 9.77 -0.10
N ASN A 42 0.47 8.47 -0.04
CA ASN A 42 1.26 7.88 1.04
C ASN A 42 2.68 7.52 0.63
N PHE A 43 2.93 7.24 -0.64
CA PHE A 43 4.21 6.69 -1.09
C PHE A 43 4.92 7.50 -2.16
N ASP A 44 4.21 8.38 -2.86
CA ASP A 44 4.80 9.16 -3.95
C ASP A 44 5.34 10.49 -3.42
N HIS A 45 6.64 10.71 -3.58
CA HIS A 45 7.31 11.92 -3.10
C HIS A 45 7.11 12.12 -1.60
N THR A 46 7.10 11.03 -0.84
CA THR A 46 6.91 11.06 0.60
C THR A 46 8.09 10.40 1.31
N LEU A 47 8.25 10.74 2.58
CA LEU A 47 9.18 10.07 3.47
C LEU A 47 8.34 9.28 4.49
N ALA A 48 8.31 7.96 4.32
CA ALA A 48 7.61 7.08 5.25
C ALA A 48 8.50 6.82 6.45
N VAL A 49 7.99 7.15 7.64
CA VAL A 49 8.76 7.05 8.88
C VAL A 49 7.96 6.26 9.89
N ASP A 50 8.64 5.33 10.59
CA ASP A 50 8.05 4.63 11.72
C ASP A 50 7.67 5.65 12.79
N MET A 51 6.42 5.59 13.27
CA MET A 51 5.92 6.53 14.27
C MET A 51 6.75 6.51 15.57
N ASN A 52 7.49 5.44 15.82
CA ASN A 52 8.36 5.29 16.98
C ASN A 52 9.84 5.57 16.67
N ASP A 53 10.15 6.12 15.49
CA ASP A 53 11.52 6.41 15.12
C ASP A 53 12.12 7.47 16.06
N PRO A 54 13.29 7.21 16.64
CA PRO A 54 13.91 8.19 17.55
C PRO A 54 14.32 9.49 16.87
N GLN A 55 14.41 9.53 15.54
CA GLN A 55 14.75 10.72 14.77
C GLN A 55 13.52 11.44 14.21
N MET A 56 12.32 11.12 14.69
CA MET A 56 11.08 11.69 14.16
C MET A 56 11.09 13.22 14.15
N GLU A 57 11.64 13.82 15.21
CA GLU A 57 11.70 15.28 15.31
C GLU A 57 12.53 15.89 14.18
N ASP A 58 13.65 15.26 13.83
CA ASP A 58 14.49 15.72 12.74
C ASP A 58 13.76 15.64 11.40
N PHE A 59 12.99 14.57 11.18
CA PHE A 59 12.20 14.42 9.95
C PHE A 59 11.10 15.48 9.88
N LYS A 60 10.44 15.77 10.99
CA LYS A 60 9.43 16.83 11.03
C LYS A 60 10.00 18.22 10.79
N GLN A 61 11.24 18.46 11.21
CA GLN A 61 11.92 19.71 10.87
C GLN A 61 12.15 19.86 9.37
N LEU A 62 12.51 18.77 8.70
CA LEU A 62 12.64 18.77 7.23
C LEU A 62 11.31 19.11 6.58
N GLU A 63 10.22 18.55 7.08
CA GLU A 63 8.88 18.85 6.57
C GLU A 63 8.51 20.32 6.77
N GLY A 64 8.82 20.85 7.95
CA GLY A 64 8.57 22.26 8.26
C GLY A 64 9.33 23.22 7.35
N LYS A 65 10.48 22.78 6.84
CA LYS A 65 11.28 23.56 5.88
C LYS A 65 10.86 23.35 4.42
N GLY A 66 9.84 22.53 4.18
CA GLY A 66 9.38 22.22 2.83
C GLY A 66 10.29 21.25 2.07
N LEU A 67 11.15 20.51 2.74
CA LEU A 67 12.12 19.61 2.13
C LEU A 67 11.63 18.16 2.06
N ALA A 68 10.56 17.83 2.78
CA ALA A 68 10.00 16.48 2.80
C ALA A 68 8.52 16.53 3.14
N LYS A 69 7.80 15.52 2.71
CA LYS A 69 6.43 15.24 3.16
C LYS A 69 6.51 13.96 3.98
N VAL A 70 6.35 14.07 5.29
CA VAL A 70 6.46 12.94 6.21
C VAL A 70 5.14 12.21 6.32
N VAL A 71 5.17 10.89 6.18
CA VAL A 71 4.03 10.02 6.45
C VAL A 71 4.43 9.08 7.58
N GLU A 72 3.75 9.21 8.71
CA GLU A 72 4.01 8.37 9.87
C GLU A 72 3.26 7.05 9.73
N MET A 73 3.95 5.95 9.99
CA MET A 73 3.38 4.61 9.87
C MET A 73 3.76 3.74 11.06
N SER A 74 2.93 2.77 11.38
CA SER A 74 3.21 1.75 12.38
C SER A 74 4.12 0.70 11.76
N GLY A 75 5.39 1.01 11.60
CA GLY A 75 6.39 0.18 10.95
C GLY A 75 6.56 0.53 9.46
N VAL A 76 7.75 0.32 8.96
CA VAL A 76 8.14 0.60 7.57
C VAL A 76 8.84 -0.63 6.99
N GLY A 77 9.04 -0.61 5.66
CA GLY A 77 9.62 -1.72 4.91
C GLY A 77 8.56 -2.40 4.06
N CYS A 78 8.98 -3.24 3.11
CA CYS A 78 8.06 -3.87 2.16
C CYS A 78 6.96 -4.66 2.85
N GLU A 79 7.30 -5.40 3.92
CA GLU A 79 6.35 -6.23 4.66
C GLU A 79 5.26 -5.36 5.31
N LYS A 80 5.65 -4.30 5.98
CA LYS A 80 4.71 -3.41 6.63
C LYS A 80 3.92 -2.58 5.64
N PHE A 81 4.52 -2.16 4.54
CA PHE A 81 3.80 -1.45 3.49
C PHE A 81 2.72 -2.35 2.86
N ALA A 82 3.05 -3.62 2.60
CA ALA A 82 2.07 -4.56 2.07
C ALA A 82 0.89 -4.75 3.04
N GLU A 83 1.17 -4.87 4.33
CA GLU A 83 0.14 -4.99 5.36
C GLU A 83 -0.75 -3.75 5.43
N HIS A 84 -0.15 -2.55 5.46
CA HIS A 84 -0.90 -1.30 5.52
C HIS A 84 -1.80 -1.12 4.30
N VAL A 85 -1.27 -1.37 3.11
CA VAL A 85 -2.03 -1.23 1.88
C VAL A 85 -3.16 -2.26 1.82
N PHE A 86 -2.88 -3.50 2.20
CA PHE A 86 -3.91 -4.54 2.25
C PHE A 86 -5.04 -4.14 3.19
N ASN A 87 -4.71 -3.70 4.40
CA ASN A 87 -5.72 -3.35 5.40
C ASN A 87 -6.57 -2.15 5.01
N TYR A 88 -6.03 -1.26 4.19
CA TYR A 88 -6.80 -0.12 3.66
C TYR A 88 -7.69 -0.55 2.50
N VAL A 89 -7.16 -1.34 1.58
CA VAL A 89 -7.83 -1.64 0.31
C VAL A 89 -8.86 -2.77 0.45
N ALA A 90 -8.54 -3.83 1.18
CA ALA A 90 -9.37 -5.03 1.21
C ALA A 90 -10.82 -4.78 1.66
N PRO A 91 -11.09 -4.05 2.76
CA PRO A 91 -12.48 -3.82 3.16
C PRO A 91 -13.28 -3.04 2.12
N GLN A 92 -12.64 -2.11 1.43
CA GLN A 92 -13.31 -1.28 0.44
C GLN A 92 -13.69 -2.08 -0.80
N ILE A 93 -12.83 -3.00 -1.23
CA ILE A 93 -13.14 -3.91 -2.35
C ILE A 93 -14.33 -4.79 -1.99
N THR A 94 -14.33 -5.37 -0.81
CA THR A 94 -15.43 -6.22 -0.34
C THR A 94 -16.74 -5.43 -0.30
N ASN A 95 -16.70 -4.21 0.21
CA ASN A 95 -17.90 -3.38 0.35
C ASN A 95 -18.44 -2.90 -0.99
N GLU A 96 -17.59 -2.41 -1.90
CA GLU A 96 -18.06 -1.86 -3.17
C GLU A 96 -18.58 -2.94 -4.13
N THR A 97 -18.18 -4.19 -3.92
CA THR A 97 -18.60 -5.30 -4.78
C THR A 97 -19.65 -6.19 -4.12
N ALA A 98 -20.20 -5.79 -2.99
CA ALA A 98 -21.16 -6.59 -2.22
C ALA A 98 -20.64 -8.00 -1.93
N LYS A 99 -19.36 -8.09 -1.56
CA LYS A 99 -18.64 -9.32 -1.21
C LYS A 99 -18.39 -10.28 -2.38
N ARG A 100 -18.66 -9.86 -3.61
CA ARG A 100 -18.37 -10.71 -4.77
C ARG A 100 -16.87 -10.84 -5.03
N VAL A 101 -16.15 -9.71 -4.85
CA VAL A 101 -14.70 -9.64 -5.09
C VAL A 101 -13.98 -9.46 -3.77
N ARG A 102 -12.85 -10.11 -3.63
CA ARG A 102 -11.96 -9.91 -2.48
C ARG A 102 -10.54 -9.68 -2.95
N LEU A 103 -9.82 -8.90 -2.17
CA LEU A 103 -8.40 -8.71 -2.40
C LEU A 103 -7.67 -9.94 -1.84
N ALA A 104 -7.03 -10.70 -2.72
CA ALA A 104 -6.34 -11.92 -2.31
C ALA A 104 -4.95 -11.62 -1.75
N SER A 105 -4.24 -10.66 -2.33
CA SER A 105 -2.91 -10.32 -1.86
C SER A 105 -2.48 -8.94 -2.33
N VAL A 106 -1.53 -8.38 -1.60
CA VAL A 106 -0.77 -7.19 -2.02
C VAL A 106 0.71 -7.56 -1.97
N GLU A 107 1.39 -7.37 -3.08
CA GLU A 107 2.83 -7.49 -3.14
C GLU A 107 3.44 -6.10 -3.28
N VAL A 108 4.43 -5.81 -2.44
CA VAL A 108 5.21 -4.58 -2.51
C VAL A 108 6.64 -4.97 -2.84
N PHE A 109 7.20 -4.36 -3.88
CA PHE A 109 8.58 -4.65 -4.27
C PHE A 109 9.36 -3.36 -4.40
N GLU A 110 10.61 -3.44 -3.94
CA GLU A 110 11.59 -2.39 -4.10
C GLU A 110 12.33 -2.61 -5.41
N HIS A 111 13.04 -1.59 -5.83
CA HIS A 111 13.89 -1.65 -7.00
C HIS A 111 14.82 -2.86 -6.92
N GLY A 112 14.69 -3.75 -7.86
CA GLY A 112 15.55 -4.92 -7.99
C GLY A 112 14.96 -6.19 -7.40
N SER A 113 15.44 -6.65 -6.26
CA SER A 113 15.23 -8.02 -5.80
C SER A 113 14.41 -8.21 -4.55
N ASN A 114 14.08 -7.14 -3.83
CA ASN A 114 13.36 -7.25 -2.56
C ASN A 114 11.87 -7.09 -2.77
N SER A 115 11.09 -8.03 -2.23
CA SER A 115 9.64 -7.92 -2.24
C SER A 115 9.05 -8.62 -1.03
N ALA A 116 7.81 -8.25 -0.72
CA ALA A 116 7.03 -8.91 0.33
C ALA A 116 5.58 -8.99 -0.12
N VAL A 117 4.90 -10.06 0.27
CA VAL A 117 3.50 -10.30 -0.07
C VAL A 117 2.70 -10.43 1.22
N TYR A 118 1.60 -9.71 1.31
CA TYR A 118 0.62 -9.89 2.37
C TYR A 118 -0.59 -10.62 1.78
N LEU A 119 -0.92 -11.75 2.39
CA LEU A 119 -2.00 -12.61 1.91
C LEU A 119 -3.27 -12.41 2.72
N ASN A 120 -4.41 -12.50 2.03
CA ASN A 120 -5.70 -12.55 2.69
C ASN A 120 -5.88 -13.94 3.30
N THR A 121 -5.99 -14.01 4.63
CA THR A 121 -6.14 -15.28 5.34
C THR A 121 -7.58 -15.58 5.74
N GLU A 122 -8.52 -14.69 5.43
CA GLU A 122 -9.92 -14.84 5.84
C GLU A 122 -10.68 -15.89 5.03
N ASN A 123 -10.13 -16.34 3.92
CA ASN A 123 -10.75 -17.33 3.04
C ASN A 123 -10.16 -18.72 3.18
N VAL A 124 -9.62 -19.01 4.30
CA VAL A 124 -9.05 -20.34 4.55
C VAL A 124 -10.14 -21.30 4.98
#